data_c60181a0494eb2d96c476f6d28ad39ca
#
_entry.id   c60181a0494eb2d96c476f6d28ad39ca
#
_cell.length_a   1.000
_cell.length_b   1.000
_cell.length_c   1.000
_cell.angle_alpha   90.00
_cell.angle_beta   90.00
_cell.angle_gamma   90.00
#
_symmetry.space_group_name_H-M   'P 1'
#
loop_
_entity.id
_entity.type
_entity.pdbx_description
1 polymer ?
#
loop_
_entity_poly.entity_id
_entity_poly.type
_entity_poly.pdbx_seq_one_letter_code
_entity_poly.pdbx_strand_id
1 'polypeptide(L)'
;CVTRRQRQMCIRDRCERDGYTKLSIRSLAKESGVSQTAPYRHFETKEALYASVATNGFKKLSKACHIDTKKNVSKKQLVEIGCRYIEFGLENANTYDLMFGTAVGNFADHPELLEAANKTYDSFRFSFSKLANDSEDTIAFKCLTLWSMVHGLVGIIRKVHVVGDDLKETNHGPISSARIVADNLEQHLDKVLSGLIQN
;
A
#
# COMPACT_ATOMS: atom_id res chain seq x y z
N CYS A 1 -11.18 -27.69 -10.25
CA CYS A 1 -10.03 -26.93 -10.78
C CYS A 1 -10.08 -25.49 -10.22
N VAL A 2 -9.18 -25.15 -9.28
CA VAL A 2 -9.11 -23.82 -8.68
C VAL A 2 -8.48 -22.88 -9.70
N THR A 3 -9.20 -21.82 -10.09
CA THR A 3 -8.71 -20.84 -11.06
C THR A 3 -7.48 -20.07 -10.55
N ARG A 4 -6.68 -19.47 -11.47
CA ARG A 4 -5.54 -18.60 -11.10
C ARG A 4 -5.95 -17.51 -10.11
N ARG A 5 -7.14 -16.90 -10.31
CA ARG A 5 -7.70 -15.84 -9.46
C ARG A 5 -8.05 -16.33 -8.05
N GLN A 6 -8.65 -17.52 -7.93
CA GLN A 6 -8.97 -18.14 -6.64
C GLN A 6 -7.72 -18.49 -5.84
N ARG A 7 -6.66 -19.01 -6.50
CA ARG A 7 -5.37 -19.29 -5.88
C ARG A 7 -4.71 -18.02 -5.32
N GLN A 8 -4.66 -16.96 -6.12
CA GLN A 8 -4.07 -15.68 -5.67
C GLN A 8 -4.84 -15.08 -4.50
N MET A 9 -6.15 -15.25 -4.45
CA MET A 9 -6.99 -14.81 -3.35
C MET A 9 -6.69 -15.60 -2.06
N CYS A 10 -6.56 -16.92 -2.14
CA CYS A 10 -6.18 -17.77 -1.01
C CYS A 10 -4.78 -17.45 -0.46
N ILE A 11 -3.79 -17.21 -1.33
CA ILE A 11 -2.41 -16.88 -0.93
C ILE A 11 -2.39 -15.57 -0.16
N ARG A 12 -3.09 -14.56 -0.65
CA ARG A 12 -3.18 -13.25 0.01
C ARG A 12 -3.89 -13.34 1.36
N ASP A 13 -5.07 -13.97 1.41
CA ASP A 13 -5.87 -14.07 2.64
C ASP A 13 -5.08 -14.79 3.73
N ARG A 14 -4.24 -15.75 3.33
CA ARG A 14 -3.30 -16.37 4.24
C ARG A 14 -2.17 -15.42 4.65
N CYS A 15 -1.65 -14.62 3.74
CA CYS A 15 -0.65 -13.60 4.05
C CYS A 15 -1.17 -12.66 5.14
N GLU A 16 -2.41 -12.18 5.00
CA GLU A 16 -3.01 -11.28 6.00
C GLU A 16 -3.28 -12.00 7.34
N ARG A 17 -3.78 -13.23 7.31
CA ARG A 17 -4.12 -13.98 8.53
C ARG A 17 -2.91 -14.41 9.34
N ASP A 18 -1.89 -14.98 8.67
CA ASP A 18 -0.79 -15.69 9.35
C ASP A 18 0.54 -14.92 9.31
N GLY A 19 0.60 -13.83 8.55
CA GLY A 19 1.83 -13.09 8.22
C GLY A 19 2.61 -13.70 7.06
N TYR A 20 3.28 -12.85 6.29
CA TYR A 20 4.04 -13.29 5.12
C TYR A 20 5.23 -14.20 5.48
N THR A 21 5.79 -14.08 6.67
CA THR A 21 6.91 -14.92 7.13
C THR A 21 6.53 -16.39 7.22
N LYS A 22 5.25 -16.71 7.48
CA LYS A 22 4.71 -18.07 7.54
C LYS A 22 4.27 -18.59 6.17
N LEU A 23 4.24 -17.74 5.13
CA LEU A 23 3.99 -18.20 3.77
C LEU A 23 5.15 -19.07 3.29
N SER A 24 4.82 -20.28 2.83
CA SER A 24 5.76 -21.14 2.13
C SER A 24 5.06 -21.88 1.01
N ILE A 25 5.81 -22.22 -0.04
CA ILE A 25 5.31 -22.96 -1.20
C ILE A 25 4.71 -24.30 -0.76
N ARG A 26 5.37 -24.99 0.19
CA ARG A 26 4.89 -26.28 0.76
C ARG A 26 3.57 -26.12 1.52
N SER A 27 3.45 -25.07 2.32
CA SER A 27 2.23 -24.85 3.12
C SER A 27 1.04 -24.51 2.21
N LEU A 28 1.26 -23.81 1.10
CA LEU A 28 0.24 -23.55 0.09
C LEU A 28 -0.22 -24.84 -0.63
N ALA A 29 0.71 -25.74 -0.94
CA ALA A 29 0.38 -27.05 -1.53
C ALA A 29 -0.54 -27.84 -0.62
N LYS A 30 -0.20 -27.95 0.66
CA LYS A 30 -0.96 -28.70 1.68
C LYS A 30 -2.40 -28.19 1.78
N GLU A 31 -2.59 -26.88 1.89
CA GLU A 31 -3.95 -26.30 2.01
C GLU A 31 -4.77 -26.42 0.73
N SER A 32 -4.12 -26.31 -0.42
CA SER A 32 -4.80 -26.41 -1.72
C SER A 32 -5.14 -27.84 -2.12
N GLY A 33 -4.77 -28.85 -1.31
CA GLY A 33 -5.02 -30.25 -1.59
C GLY A 33 -4.31 -30.75 -2.86
N VAL A 34 -3.22 -30.06 -3.28
CA VAL A 34 -2.43 -30.42 -4.46
C VAL A 34 -1.09 -31.07 -4.05
N SER A 35 -0.45 -31.77 -4.99
CA SER A 35 0.87 -32.35 -4.73
C SER A 35 1.88 -31.26 -4.31
N GLN A 36 2.84 -31.62 -3.45
CA GLN A 36 3.86 -30.68 -2.97
C GLN A 36 4.69 -30.04 -4.10
N THR A 37 4.77 -30.68 -5.26
CA THR A 37 5.50 -30.20 -6.43
C THR A 37 4.68 -29.27 -7.34
N ALA A 38 3.35 -29.31 -7.25
CA ALA A 38 2.48 -28.52 -8.12
C ALA A 38 2.69 -27.00 -8.01
N PRO A 39 2.86 -26.38 -6.82
CA PRO A 39 3.10 -24.95 -6.72
C PRO A 39 4.46 -24.50 -7.27
N TYR A 40 5.49 -25.36 -7.26
CA TYR A 40 6.80 -25.04 -7.82
C TYR A 40 6.78 -24.80 -9.34
N ARG A 41 5.74 -25.27 -10.04
CA ARG A 41 5.51 -24.92 -11.45
C ARG A 41 5.12 -23.45 -11.64
N HIS A 42 4.71 -22.75 -10.57
CA HIS A 42 4.26 -21.35 -10.58
C HIS A 42 5.19 -20.43 -9.82
N PHE A 43 5.85 -20.94 -8.78
CA PHE A 43 6.75 -20.18 -7.91
C PHE A 43 8.01 -21.00 -7.67
N GLU A 44 9.07 -20.71 -8.41
CA GLU A 44 10.35 -21.42 -8.27
C GLU A 44 11.01 -21.14 -6.93
N THR A 45 10.84 -19.92 -6.43
CA THR A 45 11.42 -19.45 -5.17
C THR A 45 10.38 -18.81 -4.24
N LYS A 46 10.74 -18.64 -2.98
CA LYS A 46 9.92 -17.94 -1.99
C LYS A 46 9.76 -16.46 -2.35
N GLU A 47 10.82 -15.87 -2.89
CA GLU A 47 10.83 -14.49 -3.38
C GLU A 47 9.84 -14.29 -4.52
N ALA A 48 9.76 -15.23 -5.49
CA ALA A 48 8.78 -15.21 -6.57
C ALA A 48 7.33 -15.28 -6.04
N LEU A 49 7.09 -16.08 -5.00
CA LEU A 49 5.80 -16.11 -4.30
C LEU A 49 5.50 -14.75 -3.67
N TYR A 50 6.45 -14.16 -2.94
CA TYR A 50 6.29 -12.86 -2.30
C TYR A 50 6.07 -11.74 -3.33
N ALA A 51 6.84 -11.74 -4.43
CA ALA A 51 6.65 -10.81 -5.53
C ALA A 51 5.23 -10.89 -6.13
N SER A 52 4.68 -12.08 -6.26
CA SER A 52 3.29 -12.26 -6.72
C SER A 52 2.26 -11.67 -5.76
N VAL A 53 2.46 -11.80 -4.44
CA VAL A 53 1.60 -11.18 -3.42
C VAL A 53 1.71 -9.66 -3.48
N ALA A 54 2.93 -9.12 -3.52
CA ALA A 54 3.20 -7.69 -3.62
C ALA A 54 2.62 -7.09 -4.91
N THR A 55 2.77 -7.78 -6.06
CA THR A 55 2.16 -7.37 -7.35
C THR A 55 0.65 -7.20 -7.23
N ASN A 56 -0.03 -8.17 -6.60
CA ASN A 56 -1.47 -8.08 -6.37
C ASN A 56 -1.82 -6.98 -5.37
N GLY A 57 -0.98 -6.74 -4.37
CA GLY A 57 -1.09 -5.62 -3.45
C GLY A 57 -1.09 -4.28 -4.19
N PHE A 58 -0.09 -4.02 -5.04
CA PHE A 58 -0.03 -2.79 -5.85
C PHE A 58 -1.23 -2.66 -6.81
N LYS A 59 -1.65 -3.74 -7.47
CA LYS A 59 -2.85 -3.72 -8.32
C LYS A 59 -4.11 -3.34 -7.55
N LYS A 60 -4.26 -3.80 -6.31
CA LYS A 60 -5.39 -3.43 -5.44
C LYS A 60 -5.29 -2.00 -4.94
N LEU A 61 -4.11 -1.58 -4.49
CA LEU A 61 -3.86 -0.20 -4.08
C LEU A 61 -4.16 0.77 -5.23
N SER A 62 -3.67 0.48 -6.44
CA SER A 62 -3.97 1.26 -7.64
C SER A 62 -5.47 1.35 -7.91
N LYS A 63 -6.22 0.26 -7.72
CA LYS A 63 -7.68 0.25 -7.87
C LYS A 63 -8.38 1.06 -6.77
N ALA A 64 -7.95 0.93 -5.51
CA ALA A 64 -8.51 1.68 -4.39
C ALA A 64 -8.31 3.19 -4.54
N CYS A 65 -7.12 3.60 -4.99
CA CYS A 65 -6.74 5.00 -5.20
C CYS A 65 -7.15 5.56 -6.58
N HIS A 66 -7.86 4.78 -7.41
CA HIS A 66 -8.23 5.22 -8.75
C HIS A 66 -9.26 6.35 -8.71
N ILE A 67 -9.02 7.39 -9.52
CA ILE A 67 -9.98 8.44 -9.85
C ILE A 67 -10.12 8.58 -11.37
N ASP A 68 -11.27 9.06 -11.83
CA ASP A 68 -11.49 9.36 -13.25
C ASP A 68 -10.78 10.68 -13.63
N THR A 69 -9.60 10.58 -14.21
CA THR A 69 -8.80 11.73 -14.65
C THR A 69 -9.24 12.33 -15.98
N LYS A 70 -10.30 11.81 -16.62
CA LYS A 70 -10.93 12.43 -17.81
C LYS A 70 -11.71 13.68 -17.42
N LYS A 71 -12.13 13.78 -16.17
CA LYS A 71 -12.73 14.98 -15.57
C LYS A 71 -11.67 15.82 -14.90
N ASN A 72 -12.02 17.06 -14.56
CA ASN A 72 -11.12 17.91 -13.77
C ASN A 72 -10.86 17.25 -12.41
N VAL A 73 -9.59 17.06 -12.09
CA VAL A 73 -9.17 16.56 -10.78
C VAL A 73 -9.32 17.69 -9.76
N SER A 74 -9.93 17.38 -8.63
CA SER A 74 -10.09 18.33 -7.52
C SER A 74 -9.16 17.99 -6.36
N LYS A 75 -8.84 18.98 -5.54
CA LYS A 75 -8.10 18.80 -4.29
C LYS A 75 -8.76 17.74 -3.40
N LYS A 76 -10.10 17.76 -3.29
CA LYS A 76 -10.86 16.78 -2.52
C LYS A 76 -10.59 15.34 -2.97
N GLN A 77 -10.54 15.09 -4.27
CA GLN A 77 -10.21 13.75 -4.80
C GLN A 77 -8.79 13.31 -4.45
N LEU A 78 -7.81 14.22 -4.41
CA LEU A 78 -6.46 13.90 -3.96
C LEU A 78 -6.41 13.59 -2.45
N VAL A 79 -7.18 14.30 -1.63
CA VAL A 79 -7.36 13.97 -0.20
C VAL A 79 -7.96 12.57 -0.05
N GLU A 80 -9.00 12.24 -0.81
CA GLU A 80 -9.63 10.92 -0.82
C GLU A 80 -8.64 9.81 -1.23
N ILE A 81 -7.75 10.06 -2.21
CA ILE A 81 -6.67 9.12 -2.57
C ILE A 81 -5.77 8.86 -1.36
N GLY A 82 -5.36 9.91 -0.64
CA GLY A 82 -4.54 9.78 0.56
C GLY A 82 -5.21 8.97 1.67
N CYS A 83 -6.50 9.23 1.93
CA CYS A 83 -7.29 8.44 2.89
C CYS A 83 -7.35 6.96 2.50
N ARG A 84 -7.70 6.66 1.24
CA ARG A 84 -7.78 5.27 0.73
C ARG A 84 -6.43 4.55 0.74
N TYR A 85 -5.33 5.28 0.50
CA TYR A 85 -3.98 4.74 0.62
C TYR A 85 -3.69 4.27 2.05
N ILE A 86 -4.00 5.12 3.03
CA ILE A 86 -3.78 4.81 4.46
C ILE A 86 -4.71 3.67 4.89
N GLU A 87 -5.98 3.72 4.57
CA GLU A 87 -6.96 2.65 4.80
C GLU A 87 -6.44 1.30 4.26
N PHE A 88 -5.98 1.29 3.00
CA PHE A 88 -5.41 0.09 2.39
C PHE A 88 -4.22 -0.45 3.20
N GLY A 89 -3.30 0.41 3.65
CA GLY A 89 -2.14 0.01 4.44
C GLY A 89 -2.49 -0.53 5.82
N LEU A 90 -3.59 -0.04 6.41
CA LEU A 90 -4.11 -0.53 7.69
C LEU A 90 -4.83 -1.88 7.55
N GLU A 91 -5.68 -2.03 6.53
CA GLU A 91 -6.47 -3.24 6.29
C GLU A 91 -5.66 -4.41 5.72
N ASN A 92 -4.57 -4.13 5.01
CA ASN A 92 -3.75 -5.13 4.32
C ASN A 92 -2.30 -5.11 4.84
N ALA A 93 -2.13 -5.09 6.16
CA ALA A 93 -0.87 -4.82 6.83
C ALA A 93 0.28 -5.74 6.39
N ASN A 94 0.05 -7.05 6.31
CA ASN A 94 1.07 -8.02 5.92
C ASN A 94 1.42 -7.96 4.42
N THR A 95 0.43 -7.70 3.55
CA THR A 95 0.68 -7.44 2.12
C THR A 95 1.44 -6.13 1.94
N TYR A 96 1.08 -5.10 2.70
CA TYR A 96 1.75 -3.80 2.68
C TYR A 96 3.23 -3.90 3.07
N ASP A 97 3.54 -4.71 4.09
CA ASP A 97 4.92 -4.98 4.50
C ASP A 97 5.72 -5.72 3.42
N LEU A 98 5.09 -6.58 2.60
CA LEU A 98 5.73 -7.17 1.43
C LEU A 98 5.94 -6.18 0.28
N MET A 99 4.97 -5.27 0.06
CA MET A 99 5.04 -4.29 -1.03
C MET A 99 6.18 -3.29 -0.83
N PHE A 100 6.45 -2.89 0.41
CA PHE A 100 7.38 -1.82 0.74
C PHE A 100 8.57 -2.26 1.60
N GLY A 101 8.60 -3.52 2.01
CA GLY A 101 9.70 -4.10 2.77
C GLY A 101 10.78 -4.73 1.88
N THR A 102 11.75 -5.36 2.52
CA THR A 102 12.93 -5.94 1.86
C THR A 102 12.79 -7.43 1.52
N ALA A 103 11.64 -8.06 1.86
CA ALA A 103 11.47 -9.51 1.73
C ALA A 103 11.40 -10.02 0.28
N VAL A 104 11.07 -9.15 -0.68
CA VAL A 104 11.03 -9.49 -2.11
C VAL A 104 12.40 -9.32 -2.78
N GLY A 105 13.31 -8.57 -2.16
CA GLY A 105 14.60 -8.26 -2.76
C GLY A 105 14.49 -7.18 -3.85
N ASN A 106 15.23 -7.37 -4.96
CA ASN A 106 15.25 -6.40 -6.05
C ASN A 106 14.01 -6.52 -6.95
N PHE A 107 13.22 -5.46 -7.08
CA PHE A 107 12.04 -5.43 -7.95
C PHE A 107 12.38 -5.60 -9.44
N ALA A 108 13.60 -5.28 -9.86
CA ALA A 108 14.03 -5.48 -11.24
C ALA A 108 14.04 -6.97 -11.66
N ASP A 109 14.19 -7.88 -10.70
CA ASP A 109 14.12 -9.33 -10.93
C ASP A 109 12.67 -9.82 -11.11
N HIS A 110 11.69 -8.97 -10.87
CA HIS A 110 10.25 -9.26 -10.93
C HIS A 110 9.50 -8.22 -11.79
N PRO A 111 9.54 -8.32 -13.14
CA PRO A 111 9.00 -7.30 -14.04
C PRO A 111 7.53 -6.94 -13.81
N GLU A 112 6.66 -7.92 -13.53
CA GLU A 112 5.24 -7.66 -13.22
C GLU A 112 5.05 -6.85 -11.93
N LEU A 113 5.93 -7.04 -10.94
CA LEU A 113 5.90 -6.28 -9.69
C LEU A 113 6.37 -4.85 -9.93
N LEU A 114 7.48 -4.67 -10.62
CA LEU A 114 8.03 -3.36 -10.96
C LEU A 114 7.00 -2.54 -11.76
N GLU A 115 6.38 -3.15 -12.77
CA GLU A 115 5.32 -2.49 -13.56
C GLU A 115 4.12 -2.08 -12.69
N ALA A 116 3.64 -2.96 -11.82
CA ALA A 116 2.52 -2.67 -10.94
C ALA A 116 2.82 -1.56 -9.94
N ALA A 117 4.03 -1.53 -9.37
CA ALA A 117 4.49 -0.49 -8.47
C ALA A 117 4.60 0.86 -9.17
N ASN A 118 5.29 0.92 -10.31
CA ASN A 118 5.44 2.13 -11.11
C ASN A 118 4.08 2.69 -11.54
N LYS A 119 3.21 1.85 -12.10
CA LYS A 119 1.86 2.25 -12.52
C LYS A 119 1.05 2.86 -11.37
N THR A 120 1.20 2.33 -10.16
CA THR A 120 0.48 2.87 -8.99
C THR A 120 0.96 4.28 -8.67
N TYR A 121 2.28 4.49 -8.63
CA TYR A 121 2.87 5.81 -8.36
C TYR A 121 2.60 6.81 -9.49
N ASP A 122 2.77 6.41 -10.75
CA ASP A 122 2.55 7.26 -11.92
C ASP A 122 1.09 7.72 -12.04
N SER A 123 0.14 6.87 -11.67
CA SER A 123 -1.29 7.25 -11.65
C SER A 123 -1.56 8.36 -10.63
N PHE A 124 -0.93 8.31 -9.46
CA PHE A 124 -1.01 9.38 -8.47
C PHE A 124 -0.33 10.66 -8.97
N ARG A 125 0.91 10.55 -9.48
CA ARG A 125 1.67 11.68 -10.02
C ARG A 125 0.91 12.39 -11.16
N PHE A 126 0.31 11.62 -12.06
CA PHE A 126 -0.53 12.15 -13.13
C PHE A 126 -1.77 12.88 -12.59
N SER A 127 -2.43 12.32 -11.58
CA SER A 127 -3.58 12.98 -10.95
C SER A 127 -3.19 14.28 -10.27
N PHE A 128 -2.05 14.30 -9.58
CA PHE A 128 -1.52 15.51 -8.94
C PHE A 128 -1.15 16.58 -9.97
N SER A 129 -0.50 16.21 -11.08
CA SER A 129 -0.10 17.15 -12.13
C SER A 129 -1.28 17.85 -12.83
N LYS A 130 -2.49 17.30 -12.74
CA LYS A 130 -3.72 17.95 -13.24
C LYS A 130 -4.19 19.11 -12.36
N LEU A 131 -3.75 19.11 -11.11
CA LEU A 131 -4.15 20.15 -10.15
C LEU A 131 -3.07 21.23 -9.97
N ALA A 132 -1.80 20.85 -10.10
CA ALA A 132 -0.65 21.73 -9.90
C ALA A 132 -0.07 22.16 -11.26
N ASN A 133 0.09 23.47 -11.46
CA ASN A 133 0.73 24.02 -12.67
C ASN A 133 2.22 24.27 -12.41
N ASP A 134 2.94 23.22 -12.05
CA ASP A 134 4.34 23.24 -11.65
C ASP A 134 5.24 22.61 -12.73
N SER A 135 6.55 22.85 -12.62
CA SER A 135 7.55 22.10 -13.39
C SER A 135 7.57 20.62 -13.02
N GLU A 136 8.07 19.76 -13.92
CA GLU A 136 8.20 18.32 -13.70
C GLU A 136 8.96 17.98 -12.40
N ASP A 137 10.06 18.69 -12.13
CA ASP A 137 10.87 18.50 -10.92
C ASP A 137 10.07 18.88 -9.66
N THR A 138 9.36 20.01 -9.69
CA THR A 138 8.54 20.45 -8.58
C THR A 138 7.40 19.45 -8.30
N ILE A 139 6.75 18.93 -9.35
CA ILE A 139 5.74 17.88 -9.23
C ILE A 139 6.36 16.63 -8.59
N ALA A 140 7.55 16.21 -9.03
CA ALA A 140 8.24 15.05 -8.47
C ALA A 140 8.53 15.23 -6.98
N PHE A 141 9.03 16.39 -6.55
CA PHE A 141 9.29 16.70 -5.14
C PHE A 141 8.01 16.70 -4.30
N LYS A 142 6.96 17.36 -4.78
CA LYS A 142 5.67 17.42 -4.07
C LYS A 142 5.02 16.03 -3.97
N CYS A 143 5.04 15.24 -5.03
CA CYS A 143 4.52 13.88 -5.04
C CYS A 143 5.29 12.95 -4.11
N LEU A 144 6.63 13.02 -4.09
CA LEU A 144 7.46 12.23 -3.18
C LEU A 144 7.19 12.62 -1.73
N THR A 145 7.06 13.91 -1.43
CA THR A 145 6.73 14.43 -0.10
C THR A 145 5.37 13.88 0.38
N LEU A 146 4.34 13.97 -0.45
CA LEU A 146 3.00 13.44 -0.14
C LEU A 146 3.03 11.94 0.07
N TRP A 147 3.69 11.21 -0.82
CA TRP A 147 3.81 9.75 -0.69
C TRP A 147 4.55 9.35 0.57
N SER A 148 5.70 9.97 0.87
CA SER A 148 6.46 9.70 2.10
C SER A 148 5.64 9.97 3.36
N MET A 149 4.83 11.02 3.34
CA MET A 149 3.94 11.36 4.46
C MET A 149 2.85 10.28 4.66
N VAL A 150 2.08 9.93 3.62
CA VAL A 150 1.00 8.94 3.77
C VAL A 150 1.57 7.56 4.07
N HIS A 151 2.73 7.21 3.50
CA HIS A 151 3.44 5.97 3.80
C HIS A 151 3.88 5.92 5.27
N GLY A 152 4.47 7.00 5.78
CA GLY A 152 4.85 7.12 7.18
C GLY A 152 3.65 7.06 8.13
N LEU A 153 2.53 7.71 7.76
CA LEU A 153 1.30 7.69 8.56
C LEU A 153 0.73 6.28 8.71
N VAL A 154 0.79 5.42 7.69
CA VAL A 154 0.39 4.00 7.83
C VAL A 154 1.14 3.34 8.99
N GLY A 155 2.46 3.47 9.02
CA GLY A 155 3.28 2.87 10.08
C GLY A 155 2.99 3.46 11.48
N ILE A 156 2.81 4.77 11.55
CA ILE A 156 2.54 5.49 12.79
C ILE A 156 1.15 5.12 13.34
N ILE A 157 0.12 5.13 12.50
CA ILE A 157 -1.26 4.80 12.90
C ILE A 157 -1.35 3.32 13.32
N ARG A 158 -0.66 2.40 12.61
CA ARG A 158 -0.55 0.99 13.05
C ARG A 158 0.02 0.87 14.47
N LYS A 159 1.01 1.70 14.84
CA LYS A 159 1.54 1.74 16.21
C LYS A 159 0.51 2.22 17.22
N VAL A 160 -0.29 3.23 16.87
CA VAL A 160 -1.40 3.68 17.73
C VAL A 160 -2.38 2.55 18.02
N HIS A 161 -2.75 1.76 16.98
CA HIS A 161 -3.65 0.63 17.15
C HIS A 161 -3.05 -0.51 18.00
N VAL A 162 -1.76 -0.78 17.87
CA VAL A 162 -1.07 -1.83 18.65
C VAL A 162 -0.93 -1.42 20.12
N VAL A 163 -0.58 -0.17 20.38
CA VAL A 163 -0.43 0.36 21.74
C VAL A 163 -1.79 0.45 22.46
N GLY A 164 -2.87 0.61 21.66
CA GLY A 164 -4.24 0.54 22.16
C GLY A 164 -4.52 1.47 23.33
N ASP A 165 -5.19 0.92 24.33
CA ASP A 165 -5.67 1.65 25.49
C ASP A 165 -4.60 1.93 26.55
N ASP A 166 -3.46 1.23 26.51
CA ASP A 166 -2.40 1.30 27.52
C ASP A 166 -1.79 2.72 27.67
N LEU A 167 -1.90 3.55 26.61
CA LEU A 167 -1.44 4.93 26.60
C LEU A 167 -2.56 5.95 26.35
N LYS A 168 -3.82 5.59 26.58
CA LYS A 168 -4.95 6.54 26.38
C LYS A 168 -4.85 7.80 27.23
N GLU A 169 -4.27 7.69 28.43
CA GLU A 169 -4.13 8.81 29.36
C GLU A 169 -2.95 9.75 29.05
N THR A 170 -2.06 9.36 28.10
CA THR A 170 -0.96 10.23 27.70
C THR A 170 -1.42 11.30 26.71
N ASN A 171 -1.49 12.54 27.18
CA ASN A 171 -1.88 13.71 26.38
C ASN A 171 -0.71 14.41 25.68
N HIS A 172 0.47 13.78 25.63
CA HIS A 172 1.68 14.33 25.03
C HIS A 172 2.51 13.25 24.32
N GLY A 173 3.45 13.69 23.50
CA GLY A 173 4.32 12.81 22.73
C GLY A 173 3.74 12.39 21.38
N PRO A 174 4.48 11.57 20.62
CA PRO A 174 4.14 11.24 19.24
C PRO A 174 2.86 10.40 19.10
N ILE A 175 2.55 9.54 20.08
CA ILE A 175 1.34 8.70 20.05
C ILE A 175 0.08 9.55 20.21
N SER A 176 0.10 10.56 21.10
CA SER A 176 -1.03 11.51 21.26
C SER A 176 -1.26 12.28 19.95
N SER A 177 -0.21 12.83 19.35
CA SER A 177 -0.31 13.53 18.08
C SER A 177 -0.81 12.63 16.95
N ALA A 178 -0.37 11.37 16.93
CA ALA A 178 -0.79 10.41 15.93
C ALA A 178 -2.29 10.03 16.06
N ARG A 179 -2.84 9.97 17.30
CA ARG A 179 -4.28 9.79 17.50
C ARG A 179 -5.08 10.95 16.95
N ILE A 180 -4.67 12.17 17.25
CA ILE A 180 -5.33 13.38 16.73
C ILE A 180 -5.36 13.36 15.20
N VAL A 181 -4.25 12.96 14.56
CA VAL A 181 -4.18 12.84 13.10
C VAL A 181 -5.07 11.70 12.59
N ALA A 182 -5.07 10.54 13.24
CA ALA A 182 -5.89 9.40 12.83
C ALA A 182 -7.39 9.74 12.92
N ASP A 183 -7.82 10.40 13.99
CA ASP A 183 -9.22 10.82 14.21
C ASP A 183 -9.67 11.94 13.25
N ASN A 184 -8.72 12.70 12.68
CA ASN A 184 -8.99 13.84 11.79
C ASN A 184 -8.21 13.73 10.47
N LEU A 185 -8.08 12.53 9.93
CA LEU A 185 -7.19 12.22 8.80
C LEU A 185 -7.48 13.08 7.56
N GLU A 186 -8.75 13.17 7.15
CA GLU A 186 -9.15 13.97 5.99
C GLU A 186 -8.76 15.45 6.15
N GLN A 187 -9.01 16.02 7.32
CA GLN A 187 -8.65 17.42 7.62
C GLN A 187 -7.13 17.63 7.60
N HIS A 188 -6.37 16.68 8.14
CA HIS A 188 -4.91 16.73 8.13
C HIS A 188 -4.36 16.70 6.70
N LEU A 189 -4.83 15.77 5.88
CA LEU A 189 -4.44 15.65 4.48
C LEU A 189 -4.83 16.88 3.66
N ASP A 190 -6.02 17.43 3.89
CA ASP A 190 -6.48 18.66 3.23
C ASP A 190 -5.58 19.85 3.53
N LYS A 191 -5.18 20.03 4.78
CA LYS A 191 -4.25 21.11 5.20
C LYS A 191 -2.88 20.97 4.57
N VAL A 192 -2.30 19.75 4.59
CA VAL A 192 -0.98 19.50 4.00
C VAL A 192 -1.02 19.73 2.50
N LEU A 193 -2.03 19.19 1.81
CA LEU A 193 -2.18 19.35 0.38
C LEU A 193 -2.40 20.82 -0.02
N SER A 194 -3.16 21.58 0.76
CA SER A 194 -3.34 23.02 0.54
C SER A 194 -2.01 23.77 0.57
N GLY A 195 -1.14 23.48 1.54
CA GLY A 195 0.18 24.10 1.64
C GLY A 195 1.11 23.75 0.48
N LEU A 196 0.93 22.60 -0.15
CA LEU A 196 1.75 22.19 -1.29
C LEU A 196 1.24 22.71 -2.65
N ILE A 197 -0.07 22.99 -2.77
CA ILE A 197 -0.65 23.49 -4.04
C ILE A 197 -0.55 25.00 -4.14
N GLN A 198 -0.62 25.74 -3.01
CA GLN A 198 -0.64 27.22 -3.01
C GLN A 198 0.74 27.87 -3.20
N ASN A 199 1.83 27.09 -3.19
CA ASN A 199 3.21 27.54 -3.41
C ASN A 199 3.70 27.04 -4.75
#